data_a1d86661bb676db9d70b1bd0227c4bd2
#
_entry.id   a1d86661bb676db9d70b1bd0227c4bd2
#
_cell.length_a   1.000
_cell.length_b   1.000
_cell.length_c   1.000
_cell.angle_alpha   90.00
_cell.angle_beta   90.00
_cell.angle_gamma   90.00
#
_symmetry.space_group_name_H-M   'P 1'
#
loop_
_entity.id
_entity.type
_entity.pdbx_description
1 polymer ?
#
loop_
_entity_poly.entity_id
_entity_poly.type
_entity_poly.pdbx_seq_one_letter_code
_entity_poly.pdbx_strand_id
1 'polypeptide(L)'
;MSGFENEPVHGLPAFLPKGERILWQGAPRALSLARQAFMIGPVLVYFTVLGLWRVLEAMSLGAAPLAALGSAISLIPFAAATVAILCLMALWIARTTLYTITNRRVVIRFGVALKMAVNLPFAEIGAADLKRSRDGSGTLALTMTGKGRIAFLHLWPNVRPWHYLPTQPALRAIAEPEAAAEALSGALAAYHGHSAAPVLSPAEKPAKAPGGALPAAG
;
A
#
# COMPACT_ATOMS: atom_id res chain seq x y z
N MET A 1 -9.45 -16.82 13.13
CA MET A 1 -10.63 -17.03 12.28
C MET A 1 -10.43 -16.16 11.06
N SER A 2 -10.29 -16.75 9.88
CA SER A 2 -10.19 -16.02 8.62
C SER A 2 -11.60 -15.51 8.28
N GLY A 3 -11.74 -14.22 7.90
CA GLY A 3 -13.04 -13.62 7.60
C GLY A 3 -13.76 -14.17 6.35
N PHE A 4 -13.32 -15.31 5.82
CA PHE A 4 -13.73 -15.86 4.52
C PHE A 4 -14.43 -17.23 4.64
N GLU A 5 -14.77 -17.70 5.85
CA GLU A 5 -15.26 -19.07 6.10
C GLU A 5 -16.63 -19.37 5.48
N ASN A 6 -17.44 -18.35 5.16
CA ASN A 6 -18.79 -18.50 4.59
C ASN A 6 -18.91 -18.09 3.12
N GLU A 7 -17.80 -18.09 2.38
CA GLU A 7 -17.81 -17.66 0.97
C GLU A 7 -17.87 -18.86 0.04
N PRO A 8 -18.66 -18.76 -1.06
CA PRO A 8 -18.80 -19.87 -2.02
C PRO A 8 -17.47 -20.16 -2.74
N VAL A 9 -16.61 -19.16 -2.89
CA VAL A 9 -15.22 -19.29 -3.36
C VAL A 9 -14.37 -18.39 -2.48
N HIS A 10 -13.30 -18.91 -1.89
CA HIS A 10 -12.43 -18.17 -0.99
C HIS A 10 -11.94 -16.86 -1.64
N GLY A 11 -12.27 -15.73 -1.03
CA GLY A 11 -11.87 -14.40 -1.51
C GLY A 11 -12.70 -13.81 -2.65
N LEU A 12 -13.80 -14.45 -3.04
CA LEU A 12 -14.72 -13.92 -4.03
C LEU A 12 -16.13 -13.77 -3.45
N PRO A 13 -16.84 -12.67 -3.77
CA PRO A 13 -18.18 -12.42 -3.24
C PRO A 13 -19.24 -13.39 -3.79
N ALA A 14 -18.96 -14.07 -4.91
CA ALA A 14 -19.87 -14.95 -5.60
C ALA A 14 -19.10 -16.06 -6.34
N PHE A 15 -19.81 -17.09 -6.81
CA PHE A 15 -19.24 -18.10 -7.70
C PHE A 15 -18.65 -17.45 -8.96
N LEU A 16 -17.57 -18.05 -9.46
CA LEU A 16 -16.96 -17.63 -10.71
C LEU A 16 -17.92 -17.90 -11.88
N PRO A 17 -18.13 -16.94 -12.79
CA PRO A 17 -18.86 -17.17 -14.03
C PRO A 17 -18.22 -18.29 -14.86
N LYS A 18 -19.01 -18.93 -15.73
CA LYS A 18 -18.49 -19.95 -16.65
C LYS A 18 -17.30 -19.44 -17.44
N GLY A 19 -16.18 -20.18 -17.39
CA GLY A 19 -14.93 -19.83 -18.08
C GLY A 19 -14.05 -18.81 -17.36
N GLU A 20 -14.44 -18.28 -16.20
CA GLU A 20 -13.55 -17.50 -15.34
C GLU A 20 -12.75 -18.41 -14.41
N ARG A 21 -11.43 -18.20 -14.30
CA ARG A 21 -10.53 -18.96 -13.46
C ARG A 21 -9.60 -18.03 -12.70
N ILE A 22 -9.25 -18.43 -11.48
CA ILE A 22 -8.25 -17.73 -10.67
C ILE A 22 -6.86 -18.07 -11.23
N LEU A 23 -6.05 -17.04 -11.48
CA LEU A 23 -4.67 -17.17 -11.94
C LEU A 23 -3.69 -16.98 -10.79
N TRP A 24 -4.01 -16.05 -9.88
CA TRP A 24 -3.19 -15.77 -8.70
C TRP A 24 -4.07 -15.25 -7.57
N GLN A 25 -3.68 -15.58 -6.34
CA GLN A 25 -4.33 -15.08 -5.14
C GLN A 25 -3.28 -14.83 -4.06
N GLY A 26 -3.41 -13.71 -3.35
CA GLY A 26 -2.47 -13.37 -2.30
C GLY A 26 -3.01 -12.31 -1.34
N ALA A 27 -2.42 -12.27 -0.14
CA ALA A 27 -2.75 -11.32 0.91
C ALA A 27 -1.57 -10.38 1.19
N PRO A 28 -1.80 -9.18 1.73
CA PRO A 28 -0.72 -8.30 2.13
C PRO A 28 0.04 -8.83 3.33
N ARG A 29 1.36 -8.61 3.37
CA ARG A 29 2.18 -8.85 4.56
C ARG A 29 1.91 -7.77 5.60
N ALA A 30 1.49 -8.14 6.81
CA ALA A 30 1.10 -7.20 7.86
C ALA A 30 2.22 -6.19 8.20
N LEU A 31 3.46 -6.66 8.36
CA LEU A 31 4.60 -5.79 8.71
C LEU A 31 4.96 -4.82 7.57
N SER A 32 4.90 -5.29 6.33
CA SER A 32 5.12 -4.45 5.15
C SER A 32 4.02 -3.42 5.00
N LEU A 33 2.77 -3.82 5.24
CA LEU A 33 1.62 -2.91 5.24
C LEU A 33 1.74 -1.86 6.35
N ALA A 34 2.16 -2.25 7.55
CA ALA A 34 2.42 -1.34 8.66
C ALA A 34 3.46 -0.26 8.31
N ARG A 35 4.55 -0.64 7.67
CA ARG A 35 5.59 0.29 7.23
C ARG A 35 5.13 1.19 6.07
N GLN A 36 4.42 0.63 5.09
CA GLN A 36 4.06 1.32 3.84
C GLN A 36 2.77 2.15 3.94
N ALA A 37 1.74 1.65 4.65
CA ALA A 37 0.45 2.30 4.76
C ALA A 37 0.33 3.16 6.01
N PHE A 38 0.82 2.67 7.14
CA PHE A 38 0.72 3.34 8.44
C PHE A 38 1.95 4.17 8.81
N MET A 39 2.95 4.21 7.91
CA MET A 39 4.12 5.09 8.05
C MET A 39 4.82 4.98 9.43
N ILE A 40 4.99 3.77 9.96
CA ILE A 40 5.62 3.56 11.27
C ILE A 40 7.01 4.22 11.33
N GLY A 41 7.78 4.24 10.24
CA GLY A 41 9.06 4.92 10.17
C GLY A 41 8.97 6.42 10.53
N PRO A 42 8.17 7.22 9.83
CA PRO A 42 7.91 8.62 10.20
C PRO A 42 7.40 8.82 11.63
N VAL A 43 6.54 7.91 12.14
CA VAL A 43 6.07 7.97 13.53
C VAL A 43 7.21 7.80 14.52
N LEU A 44 8.13 6.86 14.30
CA LEU A 44 9.32 6.69 15.14
C LEU A 44 10.23 7.91 15.08
N VAL A 45 10.46 8.48 13.88
CA VAL A 45 11.22 9.72 13.72
C VAL A 45 10.58 10.86 14.50
N TYR A 46 9.26 11.00 14.44
CA TYR A 46 8.52 12.01 15.22
C TYR A 46 8.78 11.90 16.73
N PHE A 47 8.65 10.70 17.30
CA PHE A 47 8.91 10.49 18.72
C PHE A 47 10.39 10.69 19.09
N THR A 48 11.32 10.36 18.20
CA THR A 48 12.75 10.60 18.39
C THR A 48 13.04 12.10 18.44
N VAL A 49 12.52 12.87 17.50
CA VAL A 49 12.68 14.34 17.46
C VAL A 49 12.04 14.99 18.69
N LEU A 50 10.84 14.54 19.07
CA LEU A 50 10.17 15.02 20.26
C LEU A 50 10.96 14.71 21.54
N GLY A 51 11.53 13.51 21.64
CA GLY A 51 12.39 13.12 22.75
C GLY A 51 13.65 13.99 22.84
N LEU A 52 14.31 14.23 21.70
CA LEU A 52 15.47 15.12 21.65
C LEU A 52 15.10 16.55 22.07
N TRP A 53 13.99 17.05 21.60
CA TRP A 53 13.47 18.36 22.01
C TRP A 53 13.30 18.45 23.54
N ARG A 54 12.65 17.44 24.15
CA ARG A 54 12.45 17.38 25.61
C ARG A 54 13.76 17.37 26.39
N VAL A 55 14.78 16.67 25.90
CA VAL A 55 16.13 16.69 26.52
C VAL A 55 16.74 18.08 26.47
N LEU A 56 16.74 18.71 25.29
CA LEU A 56 17.31 20.03 25.09
C LEU A 56 16.59 21.09 25.95
N GLU A 57 15.28 21.05 26.01
CA GLU A 57 14.46 21.92 26.85
C GLU A 57 14.81 21.75 28.35
N ALA A 58 14.85 20.52 28.85
CA ALA A 58 15.21 20.23 30.24
C ALA A 58 16.62 20.73 30.59
N MET A 59 17.59 20.54 29.68
CA MET A 59 18.96 21.05 29.86
C MET A 59 19.01 22.57 29.86
N SER A 60 18.24 23.24 29.02
CA SER A 60 18.17 24.72 28.99
C SER A 60 17.58 25.32 30.27
N LEU A 61 16.75 24.55 30.96
CA LEU A 61 16.17 24.88 32.27
C LEU A 61 17.08 24.50 33.44
N GLY A 62 18.31 24.04 33.17
CA GLY A 62 19.31 23.70 34.18
C GLY A 62 19.18 22.29 34.77
N ALA A 63 18.40 21.40 34.17
CA ALA A 63 18.33 20.02 34.62
C ALA A 63 19.67 19.28 34.42
N ALA A 64 20.02 18.42 35.37
CA ALA A 64 21.17 17.52 35.23
C ALA A 64 20.96 16.57 33.99
N PRO A 65 22.03 16.17 33.28
CA PRO A 65 21.90 15.35 32.04
C PRO A 65 21.06 14.07 32.23
N LEU A 66 21.18 13.41 33.36
CA LEU A 66 20.46 12.18 33.69
C LEU A 66 18.92 12.47 33.85
N ALA A 67 18.59 13.58 34.50
CA ALA A 67 17.21 14.02 34.67
C ALA A 67 16.59 14.46 33.32
N ALA A 68 17.37 15.15 32.49
CA ALA A 68 16.96 15.53 31.14
C ALA A 68 16.67 14.29 30.28
N LEU A 69 17.51 13.25 30.35
CA LEU A 69 17.27 11.99 29.68
C LEU A 69 15.97 11.31 30.15
N GLY A 70 15.69 11.36 31.45
CA GLY A 70 14.44 10.86 32.04
C GLY A 70 13.18 11.49 31.40
N SER A 71 13.26 12.76 31.00
CA SER A 71 12.15 13.45 30.34
C SER A 71 11.84 12.85 28.94
N ALA A 72 12.85 12.39 28.22
CA ALA A 72 12.64 11.70 26.93
C ALA A 72 12.13 10.26 27.12
N ILE A 73 12.66 9.54 28.13
CA ILE A 73 12.24 8.18 28.45
C ILE A 73 10.74 8.11 28.74
N SER A 74 10.16 9.13 29.35
CA SER A 74 8.71 9.20 29.63
C SER A 74 7.83 9.13 28.37
N LEU A 75 8.38 9.39 27.17
CA LEU A 75 7.68 9.27 25.90
C LEU A 75 7.65 7.84 25.36
N ILE A 76 8.52 6.95 25.82
CA ILE A 76 8.64 5.57 25.32
C ILE A 76 7.31 4.81 25.39
N PRO A 77 6.55 4.82 26.52
CA PRO A 77 5.29 4.09 26.58
C PRO A 77 4.27 4.61 25.56
N PHE A 78 4.23 5.93 25.31
CA PHE A 78 3.33 6.51 24.31
C PHE A 78 3.74 6.13 22.89
N ALA A 79 5.04 6.16 22.59
CA ALA A 79 5.56 5.71 21.30
C ALA A 79 5.27 4.22 21.08
N ALA A 80 5.52 3.39 22.10
CA ALA A 80 5.26 1.95 22.05
C ALA A 80 3.76 1.66 21.84
N ALA A 81 2.88 2.33 22.58
CA ALA A 81 1.44 2.18 22.44
C ALA A 81 0.97 2.59 21.03
N THR A 82 1.45 3.72 20.52
CA THR A 82 1.13 4.17 19.16
C THR A 82 1.55 3.16 18.11
N VAL A 83 2.80 2.69 18.16
CA VAL A 83 3.32 1.68 17.22
C VAL A 83 2.54 0.37 17.34
N ALA A 84 2.22 -0.07 18.57
CA ALA A 84 1.45 -1.28 18.80
C ALA A 84 0.05 -1.19 18.16
N ILE A 85 -0.66 -0.07 18.34
CA ILE A 85 -1.98 0.15 17.74
C ILE A 85 -1.89 0.11 16.21
N LEU A 86 -0.91 0.80 15.60
CA LEU A 86 -0.72 0.80 14.16
C LEU A 86 -0.38 -0.59 13.61
N CYS A 87 0.44 -1.36 14.33
CA CYS A 87 0.75 -2.75 13.97
C CYS A 87 -0.48 -3.65 14.06
N LEU A 88 -1.30 -3.51 15.11
CA LEU A 88 -2.54 -4.26 15.27
C LEU A 88 -3.54 -3.95 14.15
N MET A 89 -3.69 -2.66 13.78
CA MET A 89 -4.53 -2.27 12.64
C MET A 89 -4.01 -2.87 11.33
N ALA A 90 -2.70 -2.80 11.10
CA ALA A 90 -2.10 -3.40 9.91
C ALA A 90 -2.31 -4.93 9.86
N LEU A 91 -2.20 -5.60 11.00
CA LEU A 91 -2.44 -7.04 11.12
C LEU A 91 -3.90 -7.39 10.82
N TRP A 92 -4.86 -6.64 11.36
CA TRP A 92 -6.29 -6.84 11.09
C TRP A 92 -6.62 -6.64 9.62
N ILE A 93 -6.14 -5.56 9.03
CA ILE A 93 -6.34 -5.29 7.60
C ILE A 93 -5.69 -6.38 6.75
N ALA A 94 -4.47 -6.80 7.07
CA ALA A 94 -3.79 -7.86 6.32
C ALA A 94 -4.54 -9.20 6.37
N ARG A 95 -5.15 -9.54 7.51
CA ARG A 95 -5.95 -10.77 7.68
C ARG A 95 -7.31 -10.72 6.99
N THR A 96 -7.83 -9.54 6.72
CA THR A 96 -9.15 -9.32 6.10
C THR A 96 -9.06 -8.87 4.65
N THR A 97 -7.84 -8.72 4.11
CA THR A 97 -7.61 -8.34 2.73
C THR A 97 -7.12 -9.52 1.92
N LEU A 98 -7.75 -9.73 0.77
CA LEU A 98 -7.36 -10.75 -0.19
C LEU A 98 -7.42 -10.18 -1.61
N TYR A 99 -6.36 -10.38 -2.35
CA TYR A 99 -6.23 -9.99 -3.75
C TYR A 99 -6.40 -11.22 -4.62
N THR A 100 -7.25 -11.14 -5.62
CA THR A 100 -7.48 -12.23 -6.58
C THR A 100 -7.35 -11.69 -7.99
N ILE A 101 -6.48 -12.31 -8.79
CA ILE A 101 -6.33 -12.03 -10.22
C ILE A 101 -6.96 -13.21 -10.95
N THR A 102 -7.97 -12.92 -11.78
CA THR A 102 -8.61 -13.91 -12.64
C THR A 102 -8.18 -13.68 -14.09
N ASN A 103 -8.70 -14.46 -15.02
CA ASN A 103 -8.49 -14.25 -16.45
C ASN A 103 -9.37 -13.13 -17.06
N ARG A 104 -10.18 -12.39 -16.24
CA ARG A 104 -11.09 -11.32 -16.72
C ARG A 104 -11.04 -10.04 -15.90
N ARG A 105 -10.66 -10.12 -14.63
CA ARG A 105 -10.69 -9.00 -13.69
C ARG A 105 -9.71 -9.19 -12.55
N VAL A 106 -9.40 -8.08 -11.86
CA VAL A 106 -8.76 -8.09 -10.55
C VAL A 106 -9.83 -7.82 -9.49
N VAL A 107 -9.86 -8.63 -8.45
CA VAL A 107 -10.77 -8.46 -7.30
C VAL A 107 -9.93 -8.11 -6.07
N ILE A 108 -10.23 -6.97 -5.47
CA ILE A 108 -9.66 -6.54 -4.19
C ILE A 108 -10.75 -6.69 -3.15
N ARG A 109 -10.57 -7.65 -2.26
CA ARG A 109 -11.47 -7.86 -1.14
C ARG A 109 -10.81 -7.39 0.14
N PHE A 110 -11.51 -6.58 0.89
CA PHE A 110 -11.01 -6.00 2.14
C PHE A 110 -12.17 -5.60 3.05
N GLY A 111 -11.86 -5.28 4.29
CA GLY A 111 -12.82 -4.73 5.25
C GLY A 111 -12.72 -5.40 6.61
N VAL A 112 -12.46 -4.59 7.63
CA VAL A 112 -12.38 -5.05 9.02
C VAL A 112 -13.78 -5.18 9.63
N ALA A 113 -14.63 -4.15 9.44
CA ALA A 113 -15.99 -4.12 9.95
C ALA A 113 -17.03 -4.46 8.87
N LEU A 114 -16.88 -3.90 7.67
CA LEU A 114 -17.74 -4.14 6.53
C LEU A 114 -16.94 -4.81 5.44
N LYS A 115 -17.33 -6.02 5.05
CA LYS A 115 -16.70 -6.74 3.96
C LYS A 115 -17.04 -6.07 2.63
N MET A 116 -16.04 -5.57 1.94
CA MET A 116 -16.15 -4.91 0.64
C MET A 116 -15.35 -5.68 -0.39
N ALA A 117 -15.87 -5.73 -1.61
CA ALA A 117 -15.16 -6.29 -2.75
C ALA A 117 -15.20 -5.27 -3.90
N VAL A 118 -14.04 -4.89 -4.39
CA VAL A 118 -13.91 -4.03 -5.57
C VAL A 118 -13.48 -4.89 -6.73
N ASN A 119 -14.30 -4.89 -7.79
CA ASN A 119 -14.02 -5.59 -9.04
C ASN A 119 -13.47 -4.59 -10.05
N LEU A 120 -12.30 -4.90 -10.60
CA LEU A 120 -11.60 -4.10 -11.60
C LEU A 120 -11.50 -4.90 -12.90
N PRO A 121 -12.43 -4.69 -13.85
CA PRO A 121 -12.41 -5.40 -15.13
C PRO A 121 -11.17 -5.04 -15.94
N PHE A 122 -10.60 -5.98 -16.68
CA PHE A 122 -9.43 -5.73 -17.53
C PHE A 122 -9.70 -4.67 -18.62
N ALA A 123 -10.95 -4.53 -19.05
CA ALA A 123 -11.36 -3.48 -19.98
C ALA A 123 -11.08 -2.05 -19.46
N GLU A 124 -11.02 -1.88 -18.14
CA GLU A 124 -10.77 -0.59 -17.49
C GLU A 124 -9.32 -0.43 -17.00
N ILE A 125 -8.47 -1.45 -17.13
CA ILE A 125 -7.07 -1.40 -16.70
C ILE A 125 -6.20 -1.03 -17.91
N GLY A 126 -5.64 0.19 -17.88
CA GLY A 126 -4.77 0.67 -18.95
C GLY A 126 -3.30 0.31 -18.75
N ALA A 127 -2.83 0.28 -17.50
CA ALA A 127 -1.45 -0.06 -17.16
C ALA A 127 -1.35 -0.62 -15.75
N ALA A 128 -0.27 -1.33 -15.47
CA ALA A 128 0.07 -1.82 -14.14
C ALA A 128 1.54 -1.53 -13.84
N ASP A 129 1.79 -0.88 -12.70
CA ASP A 129 3.13 -0.50 -12.25
C ASP A 129 3.54 -1.34 -11.04
N LEU A 130 4.65 -2.06 -11.13
CA LEU A 130 5.21 -2.81 -10.01
C LEU A 130 6.29 -2.00 -9.30
N LYS A 131 6.05 -1.68 -8.02
CA LYS A 131 7.04 -1.10 -7.13
C LYS A 131 7.51 -2.12 -6.11
N ARG A 132 8.79 -2.46 -6.13
CA ARG A 132 9.42 -3.34 -5.14
C ARG A 132 9.81 -2.54 -3.89
N SER A 133 9.66 -3.15 -2.74
CA SER A 133 10.12 -2.62 -1.45
C SER A 133 11.39 -3.35 -1.01
N ARG A 134 12.18 -2.71 -0.13
CA ARG A 134 13.44 -3.30 0.37
C ARG A 134 13.26 -4.58 1.20
N ASP A 135 12.07 -4.82 1.70
CA ASP A 135 11.69 -5.98 2.51
C ASP A 135 11.23 -7.19 1.67
N GLY A 136 11.43 -7.16 0.35
CA GLY A 136 11.01 -8.19 -0.58
C GLY A 136 9.52 -8.21 -0.89
N SER A 137 8.72 -7.31 -0.29
CA SER A 137 7.33 -7.12 -0.68
C SER A 137 7.21 -6.17 -1.86
N GLY A 138 6.04 -6.15 -2.50
CA GLY A 138 5.78 -5.20 -3.59
C GLY A 138 4.39 -4.59 -3.54
N THR A 139 4.23 -3.55 -4.34
CA THR A 139 2.96 -2.89 -4.59
C THR A 139 2.72 -2.87 -6.08
N LEU A 140 1.61 -3.44 -6.51
CA LEU A 140 1.16 -3.44 -7.90
C LEU A 140 0.04 -2.41 -8.04
N ALA A 141 0.36 -1.25 -8.60
CA ALA A 141 -0.59 -0.16 -8.82
C ALA A 141 -1.25 -0.29 -10.19
N LEU A 142 -2.57 -0.12 -10.24
CA LEU A 142 -3.37 -0.25 -11.46
C LEU A 142 -3.81 1.13 -11.92
N THR A 143 -3.47 1.48 -13.16
CA THR A 143 -3.95 2.71 -13.79
C THR A 143 -5.27 2.41 -14.50
N MET A 144 -6.33 3.07 -14.06
CA MET A 144 -7.67 2.88 -14.63
C MET A 144 -7.90 3.84 -15.80
N THR A 145 -8.41 3.33 -16.90
CA THR A 145 -8.83 4.12 -18.08
C THR A 145 -10.31 4.45 -18.08
N GLY A 146 -11.09 3.77 -17.23
CA GLY A 146 -12.54 3.97 -17.11
C GLY A 146 -12.92 5.31 -16.49
N LYS A 147 -14.12 5.81 -16.83
CA LYS A 147 -14.69 7.04 -16.23
C LYS A 147 -15.16 6.87 -14.79
N GLY A 148 -15.14 5.64 -14.25
CA GLY A 148 -15.54 5.31 -12.89
C GLY A 148 -14.53 5.87 -11.87
N ARG A 149 -14.93 6.89 -11.11
CA ARG A 149 -14.11 7.41 -10.01
C ARG A 149 -14.39 6.62 -8.74
N ILE A 150 -13.46 5.78 -8.35
CA ILE A 150 -13.54 5.13 -7.04
C ILE A 150 -12.95 6.11 -6.03
N ALA A 151 -13.71 6.44 -4.98
CA ALA A 151 -13.23 7.37 -3.97
C ALA A 151 -12.03 6.79 -3.23
N PHE A 152 -10.97 7.61 -3.04
CA PHE A 152 -9.73 7.23 -2.37
C PHE A 152 -9.98 6.58 -1.00
N LEU A 153 -10.86 7.17 -0.19
CA LEU A 153 -11.21 6.68 1.14
C LEU A 153 -11.86 5.29 1.14
N HIS A 154 -12.63 4.94 0.09
CA HIS A 154 -13.25 3.62 0.00
C HIS A 154 -12.24 2.50 -0.28
N LEU A 155 -11.15 2.82 -0.98
CA LEU A 155 -10.11 1.85 -1.31
C LEU A 155 -8.98 1.81 -0.28
N TRP A 156 -8.86 2.83 0.56
CA TRP A 156 -7.78 2.88 1.54
C TRP A 156 -7.79 1.63 2.44
N PRO A 157 -6.64 0.98 2.70
CA PRO A 157 -5.27 1.34 2.31
C PRO A 157 -4.80 0.81 0.94
N ASN A 158 -5.68 0.21 0.14
CA ASN A 158 -5.37 -0.47 -1.14
C ASN A 158 -5.31 0.51 -2.31
N VAL A 159 -4.61 1.63 -2.12
CA VAL A 159 -4.41 2.68 -3.12
C VAL A 159 -2.94 3.06 -3.25
N ARG A 160 -2.55 3.57 -4.41
CA ARG A 160 -1.21 4.14 -4.60
C ARG A 160 -1.05 5.39 -3.74
N PRO A 161 0.00 5.48 -2.89
CA PRO A 161 0.24 6.66 -2.07
C PRO A 161 0.39 7.92 -2.93
N TRP A 162 -0.12 9.05 -2.43
CA TRP A 162 -0.02 10.37 -3.05
C TRP A 162 -0.71 10.54 -4.42
N HIS A 163 -1.54 9.58 -4.84
CA HIS A 163 -2.34 9.65 -6.06
C HIS A 163 -3.82 9.74 -5.68
N TYR A 164 -4.27 10.96 -5.37
CA TYR A 164 -5.64 11.22 -4.93
C TYR A 164 -6.61 11.35 -6.09
N LEU A 165 -6.16 11.94 -7.22
CA LEU A 165 -6.95 12.17 -8.43
C LEU A 165 -6.05 12.06 -9.68
N PRO A 166 -6.27 11.07 -10.57
CA PRO A 166 -7.20 9.93 -10.42
C PRO A 166 -6.71 8.94 -9.38
N THR A 167 -7.64 8.38 -8.60
CA THR A 167 -7.32 7.32 -7.63
C THR A 167 -6.85 6.08 -8.37
N GLN A 168 -5.68 5.56 -7.97
CA GLN A 168 -5.13 4.33 -8.53
C GLN A 168 -5.27 3.19 -7.52
N PRO A 169 -6.14 2.20 -7.78
CA PRO A 169 -6.19 0.98 -6.98
C PRO A 169 -4.82 0.30 -6.96
N ALA A 170 -4.43 -0.25 -5.83
CA ALA A 170 -3.14 -0.91 -5.71
C ALA A 170 -3.23 -2.14 -4.81
N LEU A 171 -2.65 -3.24 -5.27
CA LEU A 171 -2.38 -4.42 -4.46
C LEU A 171 -1.11 -4.12 -3.66
N ARG A 172 -1.26 -3.87 -2.35
CA ARG A 172 -0.15 -3.39 -1.51
C ARG A 172 0.47 -4.50 -0.68
N ALA A 173 1.76 -4.35 -0.42
CA ALA A 173 2.53 -5.22 0.47
C ALA A 173 2.42 -6.72 0.11
N ILE A 174 2.36 -7.03 -1.19
CA ILE A 174 2.27 -8.40 -1.70
C ILE A 174 3.56 -9.15 -1.34
N ALA A 175 3.41 -10.41 -0.91
CA ALA A 175 4.54 -11.26 -0.55
C ALA A 175 5.38 -11.69 -1.78
N GLU A 176 4.70 -11.96 -2.89
CA GLU A 176 5.26 -12.44 -4.15
C GLU A 176 4.88 -11.49 -5.29
N PRO A 177 5.51 -10.30 -5.34
CA PRO A 177 5.07 -9.26 -6.26
C PRO A 177 5.35 -9.62 -7.73
N GLU A 178 6.39 -10.38 -8.01
CA GLU A 178 6.73 -10.86 -9.35
C GLU A 178 5.67 -11.82 -9.89
N ALA A 179 5.29 -12.82 -9.10
CA ALA A 179 4.27 -13.79 -9.47
C ALA A 179 2.90 -13.13 -9.75
N ALA A 180 2.55 -12.14 -8.92
CA ALA A 180 1.33 -11.35 -9.14
C ALA A 180 1.40 -10.52 -10.43
N ALA A 181 2.56 -9.92 -10.71
CA ALA A 181 2.78 -9.11 -11.91
C ALA A 181 2.78 -9.96 -13.18
N GLU A 182 3.42 -11.14 -13.16
CA GLU A 182 3.41 -12.10 -14.27
C GLU A 182 1.98 -12.60 -14.55
N ALA A 183 1.25 -13.00 -13.50
CA ALA A 183 -0.13 -13.44 -13.66
C ALA A 183 -1.02 -12.35 -14.25
N LEU A 184 -0.85 -11.08 -13.81
CA LEU A 184 -1.63 -9.97 -14.33
C LEU A 184 -1.23 -9.63 -15.78
N SER A 185 0.05 -9.53 -16.08
CA SER A 185 0.53 -9.19 -17.44
C SER A 185 0.15 -10.24 -18.46
N GLY A 186 0.29 -11.52 -18.12
CA GLY A 186 -0.16 -12.62 -18.96
C GLY A 186 -1.66 -12.61 -19.20
N ALA A 187 -2.45 -12.33 -18.17
CA ALA A 187 -3.89 -12.24 -18.27
C ALA A 187 -4.36 -11.04 -19.12
N LEU A 188 -3.74 -9.87 -18.95
CA LEU A 188 -4.02 -8.68 -19.75
C LEU A 188 -3.62 -8.89 -21.22
N ALA A 189 -2.47 -9.50 -21.47
CA ALA A 189 -2.04 -9.83 -22.84
C ALA A 189 -3.02 -10.78 -23.54
N ALA A 190 -3.46 -11.82 -22.84
CA ALA A 190 -4.46 -12.76 -23.35
C ALA A 190 -5.82 -12.08 -23.59
N TYR A 191 -6.22 -11.16 -22.70
CA TYR A 191 -7.48 -10.43 -22.83
C TYR A 191 -7.46 -9.45 -24.01
N HIS A 192 -6.38 -8.72 -24.23
CA HIS A 192 -6.26 -7.74 -25.31
C HIS A 192 -5.78 -8.33 -26.65
N GLY A 193 -5.50 -9.64 -26.70
CA GLY A 193 -5.03 -10.29 -27.93
C GLY A 193 -3.62 -9.87 -28.36
N HIS A 194 -2.85 -9.24 -27.49
CA HIS A 194 -1.49 -8.78 -27.77
C HIS A 194 -0.47 -9.73 -27.17
N SER A 195 0.52 -10.10 -27.98
CA SER A 195 1.71 -10.81 -27.50
C SER A 195 2.41 -9.95 -26.43
N ALA A 196 2.75 -10.55 -25.29
CA ALA A 196 3.21 -9.87 -24.07
C ALA A 196 4.36 -8.87 -24.31
N ALA A 197 4.02 -7.61 -24.55
CA ALA A 197 4.92 -6.53 -24.20
C ALA A 197 4.84 -6.33 -22.67
N PRO A 198 5.97 -6.20 -21.97
CA PRO A 198 5.93 -6.07 -20.50
C PRO A 198 5.21 -4.79 -20.11
N VAL A 199 4.03 -4.93 -19.52
CA VAL A 199 3.24 -3.82 -18.93
C VAL A 199 3.92 -3.30 -17.64
N LEU A 200 5.13 -3.74 -17.38
CA LEU A 200 5.92 -3.39 -16.21
C LEU A 200 6.86 -2.24 -16.56
N SER A 201 6.42 -1.00 -16.41
CA SER A 201 7.34 0.13 -16.34
C SER A 201 7.90 0.22 -14.91
N PRO A 202 9.24 0.20 -14.71
CA PRO A 202 9.79 0.60 -13.40
C PRO A 202 9.31 2.02 -13.12
N ALA A 203 8.78 2.26 -11.92
CA ALA A 203 8.34 3.60 -11.54
C ALA A 203 9.52 4.57 -11.68
N GLU A 204 9.51 5.34 -12.75
CA GLU A 204 10.51 6.36 -13.03
C GLU A 204 10.44 7.41 -11.92
N LYS A 205 11.57 7.58 -11.24
CA LYS A 205 11.74 8.63 -10.26
C LYS A 205 11.51 9.95 -11.00
N PRO A 206 10.63 10.87 -10.53
CA PRO A 206 10.43 12.12 -11.23
C PRO A 206 11.78 12.81 -11.40
N ALA A 207 12.16 13.06 -12.64
CA ALA A 207 13.38 13.78 -12.98
C ALA A 207 13.33 15.15 -12.29
N LYS A 208 14.36 15.43 -11.49
CA LYS A 208 14.59 16.73 -10.88
C LYS A 208 14.63 17.75 -12.01
N ALA A 209 13.67 18.66 -12.05
CA ALA A 209 13.65 19.73 -13.04
C ALA A 209 15.00 20.43 -13.08
N PRO A 210 15.58 20.68 -14.26
CA PRO A 210 16.82 21.45 -14.36
C PRO A 210 16.55 22.84 -13.82
N GLY A 211 17.37 23.23 -12.83
CA GLY A 211 17.29 24.53 -12.20
C GLY A 211 17.37 25.62 -13.27
N GLY A 212 16.31 26.43 -13.37
CA GLY A 212 16.27 27.58 -14.24
C GLY A 212 17.42 28.56 -13.89
N ALA A 213 18.34 28.74 -14.83
CA ALA A 213 19.28 29.83 -14.76
C ALA A 213 18.50 31.15 -14.86
N LEU A 214 18.63 32.00 -13.86
CA LEU A 214 18.15 33.38 -13.89
C LEU A 214 18.92 34.14 -14.98
N PRO A 215 18.26 34.87 -15.86
CA PRO A 215 18.98 35.75 -16.79
C PRO A 215 19.59 36.92 -16.00
N ALA A 216 20.88 37.11 -16.17
CA ALA A 216 21.58 38.30 -15.67
C ALA A 216 21.00 39.55 -16.36
N ALA A 217 20.52 40.50 -15.55
CA ALA A 217 20.17 41.85 -16.02
C ALA A 217 21.46 42.60 -16.39
N GLY A 218 21.53 42.97 -17.65
CA GLY A 218 22.43 44.02 -18.14
C GLY A 218 21.65 45.34 -18.33
#